data_f5724478ac4ab96999f1fdb70d32df61
#
_entry.id   f5724478ac4ab96999f1fdb70d32df61
#
_cell.length_a   1.000
_cell.length_b   1.000
_cell.length_c   1.000
_cell.angle_alpha   90.00
_cell.angle_beta   90.00
_cell.angle_gamma   90.00
#
_symmetry.space_group_name_H-M   'P 1'
#
loop_
_entity.id
_entity.type
_entity.pdbx_description
1 polymer ?
#
loop_
_entity_poly.entity_id
_entity_poly.type
_entity_poly.pdbx_seq_one_letter_code
_entity_poly.pdbx_strand_id
1 'polypeptide(L)'
;TFGADDAKVAADAGVPAMLVLDDKGNPVPLVDLRGRFRPEVADPIFGLANEYVKADYLTDAEKETELNIQRDKLKTIIPELKAYMSVDERIALKLKIENKAFKIEKYEHSYPHCWRTDKPVLYYPLDSWFIRVTDVKERMIELNTTINWKPASTGTGRFGEWLKNANDWNLSRSRYWG
;
A
#
# COMPACT_ATOMS: atom_id res chain seq x y z
N THR A 1 -3.24 3.50 4.69
CA THR A 1 -3.74 2.12 4.67
C THR A 1 -3.12 1.37 3.51
N PHE A 2 -2.62 0.17 3.74
CA PHE A 2 -1.83 -0.60 2.76
C PHE A 2 -2.64 -1.69 2.05
N GLY A 3 -3.86 -1.95 2.46
CA GLY A 3 -4.73 -2.95 1.86
C GLY A 3 -6.21 -2.56 1.95
N ALA A 4 -7.05 -3.29 1.20
CA ALA A 4 -8.49 -3.06 1.19
C ALA A 4 -9.13 -3.33 2.56
N ASP A 5 -8.66 -4.34 3.28
CA ASP A 5 -9.17 -4.69 4.61
C ASP A 5 -8.80 -3.62 5.64
N ASP A 6 -7.55 -3.12 5.62
CA ASP A 6 -7.10 -2.02 6.47
C ASP A 6 -7.91 -0.75 6.20
N ALA A 7 -8.16 -0.43 4.93
CA ALA A 7 -8.95 0.72 4.53
C ALA A 7 -10.39 0.62 5.03
N LYS A 8 -10.99 -0.58 4.96
CA LYS A 8 -12.33 -0.84 5.45
C LYS A 8 -12.39 -0.67 6.98
N VAL A 9 -11.49 -1.31 7.71
CA VAL A 9 -11.44 -1.20 9.18
C VAL A 9 -11.24 0.25 9.62
N ALA A 10 -10.35 0.99 8.94
CA ALA A 10 -10.13 2.41 9.22
C ALA A 10 -11.39 3.24 8.97
N ALA A 11 -12.10 3.01 7.85
CA ALA A 11 -13.32 3.69 7.52
C ALA A 11 -14.44 3.39 8.54
N ASP A 12 -14.61 2.12 8.92
CA ASP A 12 -15.58 1.69 9.92
C ASP A 12 -15.29 2.30 11.31
N ALA A 13 -14.03 2.51 11.62
CA ALA A 13 -13.58 3.16 12.86
C ALA A 13 -13.55 4.71 12.78
N GLY A 14 -13.93 5.31 11.66
CA GLY A 14 -13.86 6.76 11.45
C GLY A 14 -12.44 7.35 11.39
N VAL A 15 -11.43 6.52 11.11
CA VAL A 15 -10.04 6.96 10.96
C VAL A 15 -9.81 7.45 9.53
N PRO A 16 -9.50 8.75 9.31
CA PRO A 16 -9.30 9.29 7.97
C PRO A 16 -8.04 8.72 7.31
N ALA A 17 -8.06 8.59 5.98
CA ALA A 17 -6.87 8.28 5.21
C ALA A 17 -5.85 9.43 5.32
N MET A 18 -4.58 9.09 5.46
CA MET A 18 -3.49 10.08 5.40
C MET A 18 -3.21 10.42 3.94
N LEU A 19 -3.61 11.61 3.52
CA LEU A 19 -3.45 12.12 2.17
C LEU A 19 -2.74 13.48 2.20
N VAL A 20 -2.15 13.87 1.09
CA VAL A 20 -1.66 15.23 0.83
C VAL A 20 -2.51 15.88 -0.27
N LEU A 21 -2.46 17.18 -0.38
CA LEU A 21 -3.13 17.90 -1.46
C LEU A 21 -2.10 18.14 -2.58
N ASP A 22 -2.47 17.80 -3.81
CA ASP A 22 -1.68 18.15 -4.98
C ASP A 22 -1.80 19.67 -5.29
N ASP A 23 -1.05 20.11 -6.29
CA ASP A 23 -1.07 21.52 -6.78
C ASP A 23 -2.43 21.99 -7.29
N LYS A 24 -3.38 21.07 -7.53
CA LYS A 24 -4.77 21.38 -7.89
C LYS A 24 -5.73 21.34 -6.72
N GLY A 25 -5.23 21.03 -5.51
CA GLY A 25 -6.02 20.89 -4.30
C GLY A 25 -6.75 19.55 -4.17
N ASN A 26 -6.43 18.53 -4.97
CA ASN A 26 -7.02 17.20 -4.83
C ASN A 26 -6.29 16.39 -3.77
N PRO A 27 -7.02 15.62 -2.93
CA PRO A 27 -6.42 14.69 -2.01
C PRO A 27 -5.79 13.50 -2.76
N VAL A 28 -4.51 13.29 -2.59
CA VAL A 28 -3.73 12.23 -3.26
C VAL A 28 -2.89 11.45 -2.24
N PRO A 29 -2.53 10.20 -2.54
CA PRO A 29 -1.62 9.42 -1.70
C PRO A 29 -0.28 10.13 -1.52
N LEU A 30 0.38 9.88 -0.38
CA LEU A 30 1.70 10.45 -0.04
C LEU A 30 2.80 10.03 -1.02
N VAL A 31 2.58 8.94 -1.71
CA VAL A 31 3.55 8.30 -2.63
C VAL A 31 3.01 8.38 -4.04
N ASP A 32 3.88 8.62 -5.01
CA ASP A 32 3.53 8.63 -6.44
C ASP A 32 3.56 7.20 -7.05
N LEU A 33 3.17 7.09 -8.32
CA LEU A 33 3.17 5.81 -9.06
C LEU A 33 4.59 5.23 -9.31
N ARG A 34 5.64 5.99 -9.03
CA ARG A 34 7.04 5.54 -9.14
C ARG A 34 7.57 5.01 -7.81
N GLY A 35 6.75 5.06 -6.75
CA GLY A 35 7.15 4.66 -5.41
C GLY A 35 8.00 5.69 -4.68
N ARG A 36 7.87 6.97 -5.04
CA ARG A 36 8.55 8.09 -4.37
C ARG A 36 7.56 8.91 -3.56
N PHE A 37 8.00 9.43 -2.44
CA PHE A 37 7.23 10.44 -1.73
C PHE A 37 6.99 11.66 -2.61
N ARG A 38 5.78 12.19 -2.56
CA ARG A 38 5.45 13.45 -3.23
C ARG A 38 6.19 14.62 -2.59
N PRO A 39 6.43 15.71 -3.35
CA PRO A 39 7.08 16.92 -2.82
C PRO A 39 6.39 17.48 -1.58
N GLU A 40 5.07 17.34 -1.49
CA GLU A 40 4.24 17.84 -0.38
C GLU A 40 4.51 17.11 0.96
N VAL A 41 5.19 15.96 0.92
CA VAL A 41 5.60 15.18 2.11
C VAL A 41 6.93 15.66 2.69
N ALA A 42 7.47 16.76 2.17
CA ALA A 42 8.76 17.29 2.62
C ALA A 42 8.85 17.45 4.14
N ASP A 43 9.96 16.98 4.71
CA ASP A 43 10.33 17.23 6.10
C ASP A 43 11.64 18.01 6.13
N PRO A 44 11.72 19.15 6.83
CA PRO A 44 12.90 20.01 6.82
C PRO A 44 14.16 19.34 7.39
N ILE A 45 14.00 18.35 8.26
CA ILE A 45 15.11 17.65 8.93
C ILE A 45 15.37 16.30 8.25
N PHE A 46 14.31 15.51 8.06
CA PHE A 46 14.42 14.12 7.61
C PHE A 46 14.35 13.98 6.08
N GLY A 47 14.02 15.02 5.35
CA GLY A 47 13.90 15.04 3.90
C GLY A 47 12.57 14.48 3.42
N LEU A 48 12.55 13.24 2.97
CA LEU A 48 11.44 12.45 2.45
C LEU A 48 10.99 12.81 1.03
N ALA A 49 10.77 14.09 0.72
CA ALA A 49 10.29 14.52 -0.60
C ALA A 49 11.13 13.97 -1.75
N ASN A 50 10.46 13.37 -2.75
CA ASN A 50 11.05 12.76 -3.94
C ASN A 50 11.93 11.52 -3.69
N GLU A 51 12.05 11.05 -2.45
CA GLU A 51 12.82 9.86 -2.10
C GLU A 51 11.98 8.58 -2.30
N TYR A 52 12.62 7.49 -2.69
CA TYR A 52 11.97 6.19 -2.75
C TYR A 52 11.57 5.70 -1.36
N VAL A 53 10.33 5.22 -1.23
CA VAL A 53 9.81 4.65 0.04
C VAL A 53 10.49 3.35 0.44
N LYS A 54 11.09 2.63 -0.51
CA LYS A 54 11.81 1.37 -0.27
C LYS A 54 13.28 1.52 -0.67
N ALA A 55 14.17 1.21 0.28
CA ALA A 55 15.61 1.24 0.04
C ALA A 55 16.09 0.28 -1.06
N ASP A 56 15.30 -0.79 -1.30
CA ASP A 56 15.56 -1.79 -2.34
C ASP A 56 15.40 -1.25 -3.78
N TYR A 57 14.80 -0.09 -3.94
CA TYR A 57 14.70 0.57 -5.26
C TYR A 57 15.96 1.32 -5.63
N LEU A 58 16.82 1.63 -4.66
CA LEU A 58 18.10 2.30 -4.86
C LEU A 58 19.22 1.29 -5.17
N THR A 59 20.11 1.68 -6.05
CA THR A 59 21.41 1.04 -6.24
C THR A 59 22.38 1.43 -5.12
N ASP A 60 23.47 0.69 -4.96
CA ASP A 60 24.47 1.01 -3.93
C ASP A 60 25.13 2.38 -4.17
N ALA A 61 25.33 2.78 -5.43
CA ALA A 61 25.85 4.11 -5.78
C ALA A 61 24.84 5.24 -5.41
N GLU A 62 23.55 5.00 -5.59
CA GLU A 62 22.52 5.96 -5.17
C GLU A 62 22.42 6.05 -3.65
N LYS A 63 22.54 4.93 -2.93
CA LYS A 63 22.60 4.93 -1.46
C LYS A 63 23.80 5.71 -0.92
N GLU A 64 24.94 5.60 -1.55
CA GLU A 64 26.14 6.38 -1.17
C GLU A 64 25.93 7.88 -1.40
N THR A 65 25.27 8.24 -2.51
CA THR A 65 24.91 9.65 -2.78
C THR A 65 23.93 10.17 -1.74
N GLU A 66 22.89 9.40 -1.44
CA GLU A 66 21.89 9.76 -0.42
C GLU A 66 22.50 9.83 0.99
N LEU A 67 23.46 8.96 1.32
CA LEU A 67 24.18 9.01 2.60
C LEU A 67 24.88 10.36 2.80
N ASN A 68 25.50 10.91 1.76
CA ASN A 68 26.15 12.23 1.87
C ASN A 68 25.14 13.35 2.13
N ILE A 69 23.97 13.30 1.47
CA ILE A 69 22.87 14.24 1.73
C ILE A 69 22.35 14.08 3.16
N GLN A 70 22.19 12.84 3.64
CA GLN A 70 21.73 12.55 4.99
C GLN A 70 22.72 13.03 6.05
N ARG A 71 24.02 12.90 5.83
CA ARG A 71 25.07 13.43 6.72
C ARG A 71 24.93 14.92 6.94
N ASP A 72 24.68 15.68 5.90
CA ASP A 72 24.49 17.12 6.00
C ASP A 72 23.20 17.49 6.73
N LYS A 73 22.08 16.85 6.38
CA LYS A 73 20.77 17.12 6.98
C LYS A 73 20.67 16.68 8.44
N LEU A 74 21.22 15.53 8.77
CA LEU A 74 21.10 14.93 10.10
C LEU A 74 22.28 15.23 11.02
N LYS A 75 23.22 16.08 10.62
CA LYS A 75 24.45 16.38 11.36
C LYS A 75 24.23 16.78 12.81
N THR A 76 23.16 17.51 13.10
CA THR A 76 22.81 17.94 14.46
C THR A 76 22.22 16.83 15.32
N ILE A 77 21.67 15.80 14.70
CA ILE A 77 20.99 14.67 15.36
C ILE A 77 21.93 13.47 15.45
N ILE A 78 22.64 13.17 14.38
CA ILE A 78 23.59 12.07 14.25
C ILE A 78 24.90 12.64 13.69
N PRO A 79 25.81 13.13 14.54
CA PRO A 79 27.06 13.76 14.08
C PRO A 79 27.95 12.84 13.22
N GLU A 80 27.89 11.54 13.47
CA GLU A 80 28.69 10.52 12.77
C GLU A 80 27.78 9.47 12.12
N LEU A 81 27.03 9.86 11.09
CA LEU A 81 26.24 8.91 10.32
C LEU A 81 27.16 8.06 9.43
N LYS A 82 27.30 6.76 9.75
CA LYS A 82 28.24 5.85 9.10
C LYS A 82 27.66 5.13 7.87
N ALA A 83 26.34 4.90 7.86
CA ALA A 83 25.67 4.16 6.80
C ALA A 83 24.36 4.86 6.39
N TYR A 84 23.93 4.61 5.16
CA TYR A 84 22.64 5.07 4.67
C TYR A 84 21.50 4.61 5.58
N MET A 85 20.63 5.53 5.96
CA MET A 85 19.41 5.24 6.70
C MET A 85 18.22 5.16 5.73
N SER A 86 17.51 4.06 5.80
CA SER A 86 16.24 3.90 5.06
C SER A 86 15.20 4.92 5.54
N VAL A 87 14.18 5.12 4.75
CA VAL A 87 13.03 5.97 5.12
C VAL A 87 12.39 5.48 6.42
N ASP A 88 12.21 4.16 6.56
CA ASP A 88 11.60 3.56 7.76
C ASP A 88 12.42 3.89 9.02
N GLU A 89 13.75 3.79 8.94
CA GLU A 89 14.65 4.14 10.05
C GLU A 89 14.59 5.62 10.40
N ARG A 90 14.52 6.50 9.39
CA ARG A 90 14.43 7.96 9.62
C ARG A 90 13.07 8.35 10.21
N ILE A 91 11.98 7.75 9.76
CA ILE A 91 10.66 7.99 10.35
C ILE A 91 10.61 7.48 11.79
N ALA A 92 11.17 6.30 12.07
CA ALA A 92 11.25 5.77 13.43
C ALA A 92 12.06 6.70 14.34
N LEU A 93 13.19 7.21 13.86
CA LEU A 93 14.02 8.18 14.59
C LEU A 93 13.26 9.50 14.85
N LYS A 94 12.57 10.03 13.82
CA LYS A 94 11.73 11.22 13.94
C LYS A 94 10.69 11.06 15.04
N LEU A 95 9.92 9.97 15.00
CA LEU A 95 8.88 9.71 16.00
C LEU A 95 9.46 9.53 17.40
N LYS A 96 10.67 8.99 17.53
CA LYS A 96 11.38 8.88 18.81
C LYS A 96 11.77 10.24 19.35
N ILE A 97 12.33 11.12 18.52
CA ILE A 97 12.74 12.48 18.92
C ILE A 97 11.51 13.30 19.31
N GLU A 98 10.42 13.17 18.58
CA GLU A 98 9.16 13.87 18.86
C GLU A 98 8.38 13.26 20.06
N ASN A 99 8.93 12.24 20.71
CA ASN A 99 8.30 11.51 21.82
C ASN A 99 6.91 10.92 21.45
N LYS A 100 6.76 10.50 20.19
CA LYS A 100 5.54 9.89 19.64
C LYS A 100 5.65 8.37 19.48
N ALA A 101 6.84 7.79 19.59
CA ALA A 101 7.07 6.36 19.49
C ALA A 101 6.96 5.70 20.86
N PHE A 102 5.97 4.83 21.06
CA PHE A 102 5.87 4.01 22.26
C PHE A 102 6.98 2.95 22.32
N LYS A 103 7.24 2.28 21.18
CA LYS A 103 8.26 1.24 21.04
C LYS A 103 8.72 1.17 19.58
N ILE A 104 10.01 0.93 19.38
CA ILE A 104 10.60 0.70 18.06
C ILE A 104 11.29 -0.66 18.12
N GLU A 105 10.88 -1.58 17.24
CA GLU A 105 11.48 -2.90 17.10
C GLU A 105 11.76 -3.21 15.63
N LYS A 106 12.86 -3.88 15.38
CA LYS A 106 13.11 -4.46 14.06
C LYS A 106 12.32 -5.77 13.98
N TYR A 107 11.41 -5.84 13.01
CA TYR A 107 10.62 -7.02 12.72
C TYR A 107 10.93 -7.53 11.32
N GLU A 108 11.29 -8.79 11.22
CA GLU A 108 11.59 -9.45 9.96
C GLU A 108 10.44 -10.36 9.56
N HIS A 109 9.91 -10.16 8.36
CA HIS A 109 8.80 -10.92 7.81
C HIS A 109 8.93 -11.07 6.30
N SER A 110 8.22 -12.06 5.73
CA SER A 110 8.12 -12.18 4.28
C SER A 110 7.36 -11.01 3.69
N TYR A 111 7.84 -10.49 2.56
CA TYR A 111 7.21 -9.39 1.83
C TYR A 111 7.08 -9.74 0.34
N PRO A 112 5.96 -9.43 -0.32
CA PRO A 112 5.78 -9.78 -1.71
C PRO A 112 6.70 -8.97 -2.63
N HIS A 113 7.36 -9.67 -3.54
CA HIS A 113 8.25 -9.09 -4.55
C HIS A 113 7.70 -9.32 -5.95
N CYS A 114 8.01 -8.43 -6.87
CA CYS A 114 7.69 -8.58 -8.27
C CYS A 114 8.57 -9.69 -8.88
N TRP A 115 7.97 -10.76 -9.37
CA TRP A 115 8.68 -11.91 -9.92
C TRP A 115 9.59 -11.62 -11.13
N ARG A 116 9.44 -10.45 -11.78
CA ARG A 116 10.29 -10.03 -12.92
C ARG A 116 11.48 -9.19 -12.49
N THR A 117 11.34 -8.35 -11.48
CA THR A 117 12.37 -7.38 -11.09
C THR A 117 12.97 -7.67 -9.73
N ASP A 118 12.41 -8.64 -9.03
CA ASP A 118 12.75 -8.97 -7.63
C ASP A 118 12.73 -7.76 -6.68
N LYS A 119 11.93 -6.75 -7.04
CA LYS A 119 11.74 -5.55 -6.21
C LYS A 119 10.48 -5.68 -5.37
N PRO A 120 10.46 -5.15 -4.13
CA PRO A 120 9.27 -5.16 -3.29
C PRO A 120 8.12 -4.41 -3.98
N VAL A 121 6.90 -4.96 -3.89
CA VAL A 121 5.71 -4.31 -4.44
C VAL A 121 5.18 -3.26 -3.48
N LEU A 122 4.47 -2.26 -3.99
CA LEU A 122 3.70 -1.32 -3.19
C LEU A 122 2.21 -1.57 -3.41
N TYR A 123 1.45 -1.59 -2.33
CA TYR A 123 0.00 -1.53 -2.40
C TYR A 123 -0.40 -0.08 -2.67
N TYR A 124 -0.99 0.14 -3.84
CA TYR A 124 -1.34 1.47 -4.31
C TYR A 124 -2.80 1.49 -4.78
N PRO A 125 -3.62 2.47 -4.37
CA PRO A 125 -4.97 2.61 -4.87
C PRO A 125 -4.93 3.00 -6.35
N LEU A 126 -5.62 2.23 -7.18
CA LEU A 126 -5.77 2.50 -8.62
C LEU A 126 -7.25 2.53 -8.96
N ASP A 127 -7.63 3.50 -9.78
CA ASP A 127 -8.96 3.55 -10.36
C ASP A 127 -9.20 2.30 -11.20
N SER A 128 -10.32 1.64 -10.97
CA SER A 128 -10.62 0.35 -11.57
C SER A 128 -12.09 0.27 -11.98
N TRP A 129 -12.35 -0.47 -13.05
CA TRP A 129 -13.69 -0.79 -13.48
C TRP A 129 -14.19 -2.05 -12.79
N PHE A 130 -15.41 -1.97 -12.25
CA PHE A 130 -16.05 -3.09 -11.60
C PHE A 130 -17.40 -3.40 -12.21
N ILE A 131 -17.76 -4.69 -12.29
CA ILE A 131 -19.14 -5.11 -12.41
C ILE A 131 -19.69 -5.22 -10.98
N ARG A 132 -20.77 -4.47 -10.69
CA ARG A 132 -21.42 -4.49 -9.39
C ARG A 132 -22.27 -5.75 -9.24
N VAL A 133 -21.61 -6.87 -9.00
CA VAL A 133 -22.24 -8.18 -8.82
C VAL A 133 -23.10 -8.20 -7.55
N THR A 134 -22.72 -7.44 -6.54
CA THR A 134 -23.45 -7.34 -5.28
C THR A 134 -24.89 -6.84 -5.44
N ASP A 135 -25.17 -5.98 -6.43
CA ASP A 135 -26.53 -5.49 -6.72
C ASP A 135 -27.48 -6.57 -7.23
N VAL A 136 -26.95 -7.61 -7.87
CA VAL A 136 -27.75 -8.70 -8.47
C VAL A 136 -27.56 -10.04 -7.74
N LYS A 137 -26.78 -10.05 -6.68
CA LYS A 137 -26.42 -11.27 -5.94
C LYS A 137 -27.63 -12.03 -5.43
N GLU A 138 -28.56 -11.38 -4.77
CA GLU A 138 -29.76 -12.02 -4.24
C GLU A 138 -30.59 -12.64 -5.36
N ARG A 139 -30.72 -11.95 -6.49
CA ARG A 139 -31.40 -12.51 -7.66
C ARG A 139 -30.68 -13.73 -8.26
N MET A 140 -29.37 -13.73 -8.28
CA MET A 140 -28.59 -14.90 -8.73
C MET A 140 -28.78 -16.09 -7.78
N ILE A 141 -28.81 -15.87 -6.48
CA ILE A 141 -29.07 -16.90 -5.48
C ILE A 141 -30.48 -17.51 -5.69
N GLU A 142 -31.50 -16.67 -5.88
CA GLU A 142 -32.85 -17.10 -6.19
C GLU A 142 -32.89 -17.93 -7.45
N LEU A 143 -32.34 -17.46 -8.56
CA LEU A 143 -32.29 -18.17 -9.83
C LEU A 143 -31.51 -19.48 -9.74
N ASN A 144 -30.47 -19.56 -8.92
CA ASN A 144 -29.74 -20.81 -8.69
C ASN A 144 -30.67 -21.94 -8.15
N THR A 145 -31.68 -21.59 -7.36
CA THR A 145 -32.63 -22.60 -6.85
C THR A 145 -33.55 -23.18 -7.89
N THR A 146 -33.70 -22.54 -9.05
CA THR A 146 -34.54 -23.02 -10.18
C THR A 146 -33.79 -23.99 -11.09
N ILE A 147 -32.47 -24.11 -10.95
CA ILE A 147 -31.64 -24.97 -11.77
C ILE A 147 -31.71 -26.43 -11.27
N ASN A 148 -31.97 -27.35 -12.16
CA ASN A 148 -31.92 -28.77 -11.84
C ASN A 148 -30.47 -29.31 -11.86
N TRP A 149 -29.75 -29.05 -10.77
CA TRP A 149 -28.36 -29.47 -10.60
C TRP A 149 -28.23 -31.00 -10.49
N LYS A 150 -27.22 -31.57 -11.16
CA LYS A 150 -26.85 -32.99 -11.05
C LYS A 150 -25.35 -33.12 -10.77
N PRO A 151 -24.94 -33.47 -9.54
CA PRO A 151 -25.79 -33.72 -8.37
C PRO A 151 -26.36 -32.42 -7.78
N ALA A 152 -27.48 -32.53 -7.07
CA ALA A 152 -28.15 -31.38 -6.42
C ALA A 152 -27.23 -30.60 -5.47
N SER A 153 -26.30 -31.29 -4.82
CA SER A 153 -25.32 -30.71 -3.92
C SER A 153 -24.38 -29.67 -4.58
N THR A 154 -24.27 -29.65 -5.92
CA THR A 154 -23.51 -28.62 -6.63
C THR A 154 -24.16 -27.24 -6.45
N GLY A 155 -25.48 -27.16 -6.60
CA GLY A 155 -26.22 -25.90 -6.48
C GLY A 155 -26.34 -25.39 -5.04
N THR A 156 -26.58 -26.28 -4.08
CA THR A 156 -26.73 -25.91 -2.66
C THR A 156 -25.42 -25.84 -1.91
N GLY A 157 -24.39 -26.56 -2.38
CA GLY A 157 -23.05 -26.58 -1.79
C GLY A 157 -22.12 -25.53 -2.40
N ARG A 158 -21.07 -25.99 -3.07
CA ARG A 158 -19.94 -25.14 -3.54
C ARG A 158 -20.40 -23.92 -4.37
N PHE A 159 -21.29 -24.09 -5.32
CA PHE A 159 -21.75 -22.99 -6.17
C PHE A 159 -22.66 -22.03 -5.41
N GLY A 160 -23.59 -22.56 -4.61
CA GLY A 160 -24.45 -21.74 -3.76
C GLY A 160 -23.66 -20.90 -2.76
N GLU A 161 -22.67 -21.48 -2.09
CA GLU A 161 -21.79 -20.76 -1.18
C GLU A 161 -20.93 -19.71 -1.92
N TRP A 162 -20.47 -20.02 -3.15
CA TRP A 162 -19.76 -19.04 -3.96
C TRP A 162 -20.63 -17.83 -4.30
N LEU A 163 -21.91 -18.04 -4.66
CA LEU A 163 -22.86 -16.95 -4.92
C LEU A 163 -23.11 -16.10 -3.67
N LYS A 164 -23.30 -16.71 -2.51
CA LYS A 164 -23.51 -16.00 -1.24
C LYS A 164 -22.34 -15.10 -0.87
N ASN A 165 -21.13 -15.52 -1.21
CA ASN A 165 -19.90 -14.81 -0.94
C ASN A 165 -19.38 -13.99 -2.14
N ALA A 166 -20.19 -13.85 -3.21
CA ALA A 166 -19.80 -13.09 -4.39
C ALA A 166 -19.59 -11.62 -4.05
N ASN A 167 -18.47 -11.07 -4.49
CA ASN A 167 -18.10 -9.67 -4.41
C ASN A 167 -18.15 -9.03 -5.79
N ASP A 168 -18.05 -7.70 -5.84
CA ASP A 168 -17.94 -6.98 -7.10
C ASP A 168 -16.72 -7.42 -7.89
N TRP A 169 -16.90 -7.56 -9.19
CA TRP A 169 -15.90 -8.14 -10.07
C TRP A 169 -15.01 -7.07 -10.69
N ASN A 170 -13.75 -7.01 -10.27
CA ASN A 170 -12.75 -6.11 -10.84
C ASN A 170 -12.33 -6.59 -12.25
N LEU A 171 -12.59 -5.74 -13.25
CA LEU A 171 -12.23 -5.98 -14.65
C LEU A 171 -10.90 -5.36 -15.04
N SER A 172 -10.40 -4.38 -14.27
CA SER A 172 -9.19 -3.66 -14.63
C SER A 172 -7.96 -4.55 -14.48
N ARG A 173 -7.08 -4.44 -15.46
CA ARG A 173 -5.77 -5.09 -15.47
C ARG A 173 -4.74 -4.10 -15.98
N SER A 174 -3.70 -3.87 -15.20
CA SER A 174 -2.55 -3.05 -15.62
C SER A 174 -1.56 -3.82 -16.50
N ARG A 175 -1.71 -5.13 -16.59
CA ARG A 175 -0.97 -6.04 -17.46
C ARG A 175 -1.91 -6.87 -18.30
N TYR A 176 -1.70 -6.84 -19.62
CA TYR A 176 -2.54 -7.59 -20.56
C TYR A 176 -1.99 -8.98 -20.87
N TRP A 177 -0.65 -9.16 -20.70
CA TRP A 177 0.05 -10.42 -20.91
C TRP A 177 0.93 -10.73 -19.69
N GLY A 178 0.86 -11.96 -19.25
CA GLY A 178 1.61 -12.46 -18.09
C GLY A 178 3.09 -12.77 -18.37
#